data_208a436155c448e870bc9d3ae0373ffd
#
_entry.id   208a436155c448e870bc9d3ae0373ffd
#
_cell.length_a   1.000
_cell.length_b   1.000
_cell.length_c   1.000
_cell.angle_alpha   90.00
_cell.angle_beta   90.00
_cell.angle_gamma   90.00
#
_symmetry.space_group_name_H-M   'P 1'
#
loop_
_entity.id
_entity.type
_entity.pdbx_description
1 polymer ?
#
loop_
_entity_poly.entity_id
_entity_poly.type
_entity_poly.pdbx_seq_one_letter_code
_entity_poly.pdbx_strand_id
1 'polypeptide(L)'
;MKHWVLRWLLLLLAAGSLQAEQVPSNSASDAIFLWLAGGLSSARIQRLAHAGDDARSFSCHASPQCIQQCTRALQKAGAEPSLIRILMARNSDQGPDRKAATCSSPVAHIAALIHDKNFSAAEDKLRGQFLDDADHNSNQALLHFVLGTVLRRQERFEEALDEFTESSRLMPGSPETHSQLSYLFYRTDDSDDALAEARTALSIDPANAEGYRYLGLALYADGHYDAALHAFHEALAREPEGSSANADVYFDMGITHRDQGDLRRAAIAYRHALSLRPDFWEAHSNLGVVLHDQGKLDEAVAEYRAAKRLNPDEASVRNNLGNTLCDKQDFDSAITEFKDLYRQTPEWDGGHNCLARAYMSKSDYPSAIRELRAAIAVNPAGATEHRVLGQALLLEGKDQEAVDVLRQAVTLNPDSGLGHHYLGTALVNTQQLLEAEKEFREALRLEPSAQNHYSLAACLMALNQYEEALGELEIASRMDPSQNLYRARMQEVVRLITSSK
;
A
#
# COMPACT_ATOMS: atom_id res chain seq x y z
N MET A 1 3.05 23.38 -55.64
CA MET A 1 3.12 22.68 -54.32
C MET A 1 3.11 23.61 -53.10
N LYS A 2 3.37 24.89 -53.15
CA LYS A 2 3.37 25.80 -51.97
C LYS A 2 1.97 26.35 -51.57
N HIS A 3 0.99 26.33 -52.46
CA HIS A 3 -0.34 26.83 -52.13
C HIS A 3 -1.30 25.82 -51.49
N TRP A 4 -0.98 24.53 -51.53
CA TRP A 4 -1.81 23.50 -50.92
C TRP A 4 -1.49 23.31 -49.43
N VAL A 5 -0.20 23.50 -49.03
CA VAL A 5 0.21 23.39 -47.62
C VAL A 5 -0.33 24.57 -46.79
N LEU A 6 -0.44 25.76 -47.36
CA LEU A 6 -1.00 26.93 -46.66
C LEU A 6 -2.53 26.79 -46.43
N ARG A 7 -3.25 26.14 -47.36
CA ARG A 7 -4.67 25.89 -47.17
C ARG A 7 -5.00 24.80 -46.11
N TRP A 8 -4.11 23.82 -45.96
CA TRP A 8 -4.22 22.81 -44.89
C TRP A 8 -3.82 23.38 -43.52
N LEU A 9 -2.84 24.26 -43.43
CA LEU A 9 -2.48 24.95 -42.19
C LEU A 9 -3.55 25.95 -41.73
N LEU A 10 -4.27 26.60 -42.65
CA LEU A 10 -5.40 27.48 -42.32
C LEU A 10 -6.66 26.69 -41.91
N LEU A 11 -6.87 25.48 -42.43
CA LEU A 11 -7.92 24.58 -41.98
C LEU A 11 -7.60 23.94 -40.62
N LEU A 12 -6.36 23.68 -40.28
CA LEU A 12 -5.93 23.23 -38.95
C LEU A 12 -6.01 24.36 -37.91
N LEU A 13 -5.78 25.62 -38.30
CA LEU A 13 -5.95 26.79 -37.43
C LEU A 13 -7.43 27.17 -37.22
N ALA A 14 -8.30 26.82 -38.17
CA ALA A 14 -9.76 27.01 -38.04
C ALA A 14 -10.46 25.88 -37.27
N ALA A 15 -9.82 24.70 -37.15
CA ALA A 15 -10.29 23.60 -36.27
C ALA A 15 -9.84 23.75 -34.82
N GLY A 16 -8.97 24.69 -34.51
CA GLY A 16 -8.48 24.97 -33.15
C GLY A 16 -9.36 25.92 -32.33
N SER A 17 -10.46 26.42 -32.88
CA SER A 17 -11.55 27.02 -32.09
C SER A 17 -12.63 25.97 -31.86
N LEU A 18 -12.37 24.99 -31.01
CA LEU A 18 -13.44 24.26 -30.35
C LEU A 18 -14.27 25.29 -29.61
N GLN A 19 -15.44 25.61 -30.21
CA GLN A 19 -16.53 26.28 -29.53
C GLN A 19 -16.75 25.45 -28.23
N ALA A 20 -16.53 26.09 -27.10
CA ALA A 20 -17.14 25.63 -25.85
C ALA A 20 -18.67 25.55 -26.20
N GLU A 21 -19.19 24.34 -26.35
CA GLU A 21 -20.61 24.13 -26.57
C GLU A 21 -21.36 24.87 -25.47
N GLN A 22 -22.23 25.78 -25.85
CA GLN A 22 -22.99 26.61 -24.92
C GLN A 22 -23.92 25.71 -24.12
N VAL A 23 -23.56 25.48 -22.85
CA VAL A 23 -24.44 24.85 -21.87
C VAL A 23 -25.67 25.79 -21.70
N PRO A 24 -26.92 25.30 -21.79
CA PRO A 24 -28.11 26.15 -21.68
C PRO A 24 -28.14 26.95 -20.38
N SER A 25 -28.64 28.17 -20.40
CA SER A 25 -28.51 29.23 -19.38
C SER A 25 -29.05 28.91 -17.97
N ASN A 26 -29.71 27.78 -17.76
CA ASN A 26 -30.15 27.29 -16.44
C ASN A 26 -29.19 26.28 -15.79
N SER A 27 -28.13 25.88 -16.46
CA SER A 27 -27.28 24.75 -16.12
C SER A 27 -25.86 25.12 -15.63
N ALA A 28 -25.45 26.37 -15.75
CA ALA A 28 -24.05 26.73 -15.42
C ALA A 28 -23.74 26.65 -13.93
N SER A 29 -24.68 26.91 -13.03
CA SER A 29 -24.51 26.68 -11.61
C SER A 29 -24.42 25.20 -11.29
N ASP A 30 -25.19 24.37 -12.00
CA ASP A 30 -25.21 22.94 -11.85
C ASP A 30 -23.90 22.31 -12.36
N ALA A 31 -23.33 22.82 -13.46
CA ALA A 31 -22.03 22.40 -13.96
C ALA A 31 -20.92 22.58 -12.92
N ILE A 32 -20.87 23.70 -12.19
CA ILE A 32 -19.87 23.92 -11.13
C ILE A 32 -20.04 22.89 -10.01
N PHE A 33 -21.26 22.60 -9.58
CA PHE A 33 -21.51 21.57 -8.57
C PHE A 33 -21.16 20.17 -9.07
N LEU A 34 -21.43 19.85 -10.34
CA LEU A 34 -21.04 18.59 -10.94
C LEU A 34 -19.52 18.47 -11.05
N TRP A 35 -18.80 19.53 -11.41
CA TRP A 35 -17.34 19.53 -11.42
C TRP A 35 -16.74 19.33 -10.01
N LEU A 36 -17.30 19.98 -8.99
CA LEU A 36 -16.90 19.74 -7.59
C LEU A 36 -17.21 18.30 -7.17
N ALA A 37 -18.40 17.81 -7.52
CA ALA A 37 -18.82 16.44 -7.26
C ALA A 37 -17.93 15.41 -7.95
N GLY A 38 -17.50 15.71 -9.19
CA GLY A 38 -16.54 14.91 -9.96
C GLY A 38 -15.10 14.97 -9.44
N GLY A 39 -14.83 15.82 -8.45
CA GLY A 39 -13.51 15.91 -7.80
C GLY A 39 -12.50 16.78 -8.54
N LEU A 40 -12.93 17.63 -9.48
CA LEU A 40 -12.02 18.57 -10.14
C LEU A 40 -11.40 19.55 -9.13
N SER A 41 -10.11 19.83 -9.29
CA SER A 41 -9.43 20.80 -8.43
C SER A 41 -9.99 22.21 -8.62
N SER A 42 -9.96 23.02 -7.55
CA SER A 42 -10.41 24.43 -7.61
C SER A 42 -9.69 25.21 -8.71
N ALA A 43 -8.41 24.94 -8.94
CA ALA A 43 -7.64 25.56 -10.01
C ALA A 43 -8.17 25.17 -11.40
N ARG A 44 -8.56 23.91 -11.61
CA ARG A 44 -9.16 23.45 -12.87
C ARG A 44 -10.53 24.06 -13.11
N ILE A 45 -11.39 24.06 -12.08
CA ILE A 45 -12.71 24.70 -12.13
C ILE A 45 -12.57 26.19 -12.48
N GLN A 46 -11.57 26.88 -11.91
CA GLN A 46 -11.30 28.28 -12.25
C GLN A 46 -10.92 28.46 -13.72
N ARG A 47 -10.06 27.57 -14.27
CA ARG A 47 -9.68 27.62 -15.71
C ARG A 47 -10.89 27.40 -16.62
N LEU A 48 -11.70 26.38 -16.32
CA LEU A 48 -12.93 26.09 -17.07
C LEU A 48 -13.91 27.26 -17.00
N ALA A 49 -14.11 27.83 -15.81
CA ALA A 49 -14.94 29.00 -15.62
C ALA A 49 -14.40 30.28 -16.30
N HIS A 50 -13.09 30.35 -16.60
CA HIS A 50 -12.49 31.46 -17.37
C HIS A 50 -12.60 31.25 -18.88
N ALA A 51 -12.55 30.02 -19.37
CA ALA A 51 -12.55 29.69 -20.80
C ALA A 51 -13.98 29.77 -21.42
N GLY A 52 -15.03 29.59 -20.63
CA GLY A 52 -16.42 29.61 -21.10
C GLY A 52 -17.15 30.90 -20.73
N ASP A 53 -18.08 31.31 -21.60
CA ASP A 53 -19.06 32.37 -21.25
C ASP A 53 -19.99 31.97 -20.09
N ASP A 54 -19.98 30.71 -19.72
CA ASP A 54 -20.89 30.08 -18.76
C ASP A 54 -20.60 30.46 -17.30
N ALA A 55 -19.37 30.87 -16.97
CA ALA A 55 -19.07 31.44 -15.65
C ALA A 55 -19.81 32.77 -15.37
N ARG A 56 -20.35 33.40 -16.43
CA ARG A 56 -21.15 34.62 -16.30
C ARG A 56 -22.57 34.34 -15.79
N SER A 57 -23.01 33.10 -15.74
CA SER A 57 -24.38 32.73 -15.35
C SER A 57 -24.51 32.24 -13.91
N PHE A 58 -23.36 32.15 -13.14
CA PHE A 58 -23.42 31.94 -11.70
C PHE A 58 -23.84 33.26 -11.03
N SER A 59 -25.08 33.73 -11.27
CA SER A 59 -25.56 34.99 -10.74
C SER A 59 -26.49 34.75 -9.56
N CYS A 60 -25.98 35.01 -8.36
CA CYS A 60 -26.80 35.39 -7.21
C CYS A 60 -27.15 36.86 -7.37
N HIS A 61 -28.42 37.21 -7.58
CA HIS A 61 -28.85 38.59 -7.43
C HIS A 61 -28.46 39.10 -6.03
N ALA A 62 -27.98 40.32 -5.99
CA ALA A 62 -27.27 40.96 -4.88
C ALA A 62 -28.00 41.06 -3.52
N SER A 63 -28.89 40.12 -3.16
CA SER A 63 -29.36 40.05 -1.79
C SER A 63 -28.31 39.32 -0.93
N PRO A 64 -27.95 39.90 0.24
CA PRO A 64 -27.01 39.26 1.17
C PRO A 64 -27.39 37.83 1.55
N GLN A 65 -28.69 37.50 1.53
CA GLN A 65 -29.22 36.18 1.83
C GLN A 65 -28.89 35.16 0.74
N CYS A 66 -29.02 35.54 -0.54
CA CYS A 66 -28.70 34.67 -1.67
C CYS A 66 -27.18 34.37 -1.72
N ILE A 67 -26.35 35.40 -1.57
CA ILE A 67 -24.88 35.25 -1.50
C ILE A 67 -24.48 34.28 -0.38
N GLN A 68 -25.08 34.44 0.80
CA GLN A 68 -24.80 33.55 1.94
C GLN A 68 -25.25 32.10 1.69
N GLN A 69 -26.40 31.91 1.01
CA GLN A 69 -26.91 30.59 0.66
C GLN A 69 -26.00 29.89 -0.36
N CYS A 70 -25.59 30.59 -1.43
CA CYS A 70 -24.65 30.06 -2.42
C CYS A 70 -23.27 29.77 -1.82
N THR A 71 -22.75 30.65 -0.99
CA THR A 71 -21.48 30.41 -0.27
C THR A 71 -21.58 29.16 0.57
N ARG A 72 -22.65 28.95 1.33
CA ARG A 72 -22.86 27.75 2.14
C ARG A 72 -22.99 26.48 1.28
N ALA A 73 -23.70 26.56 0.15
CA ALA A 73 -23.85 25.43 -0.75
C ALA A 73 -22.51 25.01 -1.36
N LEU A 74 -21.70 25.96 -1.83
CA LEU A 74 -20.36 25.71 -2.36
C LEU A 74 -19.42 25.14 -1.29
N GLN A 75 -19.47 25.67 -0.05
CA GLN A 75 -18.71 25.12 1.08
C GLN A 75 -19.10 23.67 1.38
N LYS A 76 -20.41 23.37 1.42
CA LYS A 76 -20.90 22.00 1.61
C LYS A 76 -20.52 21.06 0.45
N ALA A 77 -20.34 21.58 -0.74
CA ALA A 77 -19.86 20.85 -1.90
C ALA A 77 -18.32 20.71 -1.95
N GLY A 78 -17.60 21.22 -0.93
CA GLY A 78 -16.16 21.09 -0.84
C GLY A 78 -15.35 22.15 -1.59
N ALA A 79 -15.96 23.23 -2.03
CA ALA A 79 -15.25 24.30 -2.72
C ALA A 79 -14.29 25.02 -1.77
N GLU A 80 -13.05 25.23 -2.23
CA GLU A 80 -12.04 26.00 -1.49
C GLU A 80 -12.43 27.49 -1.35
N PRO A 81 -11.99 28.15 -0.26
CA PRO A 81 -12.29 29.57 -0.04
C PRO A 81 -11.87 30.50 -1.17
N SER A 82 -10.78 30.15 -1.89
CA SER A 82 -10.29 30.88 -3.06
C SER A 82 -11.28 30.84 -4.22
N LEU A 83 -11.78 29.65 -4.56
CA LEU A 83 -12.77 29.44 -5.61
C LEU A 83 -14.09 30.17 -5.26
N ILE A 84 -14.58 30.01 -4.03
CA ILE A 84 -15.79 30.70 -3.55
C ILE A 84 -15.66 32.20 -3.73
N ARG A 85 -14.51 32.79 -3.34
CA ARG A 85 -14.24 34.22 -3.45
C ARG A 85 -14.26 34.71 -4.89
N ILE A 86 -13.67 33.94 -5.83
CA ILE A 86 -13.66 34.28 -7.26
C ILE A 86 -15.06 34.18 -7.87
N LEU A 87 -15.80 33.11 -7.57
CA LEU A 87 -17.17 32.93 -8.06
C LEU A 87 -18.12 34.03 -7.51
N MET A 88 -17.95 34.45 -6.26
CA MET A 88 -18.77 35.51 -5.65
C MET A 88 -18.36 36.92 -6.09
N ALA A 89 -17.07 37.20 -6.30
CA ALA A 89 -16.60 38.53 -6.74
C ALA A 89 -17.10 38.89 -8.16
N ARG A 90 -17.26 37.92 -9.05
CA ARG A 90 -17.80 38.11 -10.42
C ARG A 90 -19.26 38.51 -10.45
N ASN A 91 -19.99 38.24 -9.38
CA ASN A 91 -21.41 38.56 -9.29
C ASN A 91 -21.71 40.04 -8.94
N SER A 92 -20.70 40.80 -8.51
CA SER A 92 -20.88 42.22 -8.12
C SER A 92 -21.02 43.18 -9.33
N ASP A 93 -20.64 42.73 -10.55
CA ASP A 93 -20.52 43.62 -11.72
C ASP A 93 -21.68 43.51 -12.75
N GLN A 94 -22.72 42.70 -12.51
CA GLN A 94 -23.80 42.47 -13.48
C GLN A 94 -25.14 43.05 -13.04
N GLY A 95 -25.80 43.78 -13.95
CA GLY A 95 -27.03 44.47 -13.73
C GLY A 95 -28.29 43.56 -13.51
N PRO A 96 -29.47 44.16 -13.25
CA PRO A 96 -30.62 43.53 -12.57
C PRO A 96 -31.53 42.57 -13.38
N ASP A 97 -31.18 42.15 -14.59
CA ASP A 97 -32.14 41.55 -15.53
C ASP A 97 -32.02 40.04 -15.82
N ARG A 98 -31.39 39.23 -14.95
CA ARG A 98 -31.35 37.76 -15.17
C ARG A 98 -32.01 36.97 -14.05
N LYS A 99 -32.78 35.91 -14.41
CA LYS A 99 -33.46 34.99 -13.50
C LYS A 99 -32.46 34.42 -12.49
N ALA A 100 -32.78 34.52 -11.18
CA ALA A 100 -31.95 34.04 -10.09
C ALA A 100 -31.69 32.55 -10.23
N ALA A 101 -30.41 32.17 -10.35
CA ALA A 101 -29.99 30.81 -10.19
C ALA A 101 -30.15 30.39 -8.71
N THR A 102 -30.88 29.34 -8.46
CA THR A 102 -31.08 28.82 -7.09
C THR A 102 -29.92 27.89 -6.76
N CYS A 103 -29.10 28.27 -5.79
CA CYS A 103 -28.04 27.40 -5.24
C CYS A 103 -28.61 26.24 -4.38
N SER A 104 -29.87 25.89 -4.56
CA SER A 104 -30.57 24.78 -3.91
C SER A 104 -30.98 23.72 -4.92
N SER A 105 -30.17 23.51 -5.96
CA SER A 105 -30.45 22.48 -6.98
C SER A 105 -30.27 21.07 -6.42
N PRO A 106 -30.95 20.05 -7.01
CA PRO A 106 -30.67 18.65 -6.71
C PRO A 106 -29.19 18.29 -6.82
N VAL A 107 -28.50 18.89 -7.80
CA VAL A 107 -27.07 18.67 -8.08
C VAL A 107 -26.16 19.23 -6.96
N ALA A 108 -26.49 20.40 -6.41
CA ALA A 108 -25.78 20.93 -5.25
C ALA A 108 -25.89 20.00 -4.02
N HIS A 109 -27.04 19.34 -3.86
CA HIS A 109 -27.22 18.35 -2.81
C HIS A 109 -26.43 17.07 -3.07
N ILE A 110 -26.36 16.60 -4.31
CA ILE A 110 -25.49 15.46 -4.71
C ILE A 110 -24.03 15.77 -4.41
N ALA A 111 -23.54 16.96 -4.79
CA ALA A 111 -22.17 17.37 -4.53
C ALA A 111 -21.86 17.40 -3.01
N ALA A 112 -22.81 17.85 -2.19
CA ALA A 112 -22.66 17.83 -0.73
C ALA A 112 -22.61 16.39 -0.17
N LEU A 113 -23.44 15.47 -0.68
CA LEU A 113 -23.41 14.06 -0.28
C LEU A 113 -22.07 13.38 -0.62
N ILE A 114 -21.51 13.68 -1.80
CA ILE A 114 -20.20 13.17 -2.23
C ILE A 114 -19.09 13.73 -1.33
N HIS A 115 -19.12 15.02 -1.01
CA HIS A 115 -18.18 15.66 -0.09
C HIS A 115 -18.23 15.01 1.30
N ASP A 116 -19.43 14.73 1.81
CA ASP A 116 -19.65 14.07 3.11
C ASP A 116 -19.40 12.55 3.06
N LYS A 117 -18.87 12.02 1.95
CA LYS A 117 -18.59 10.59 1.69
C LYS A 117 -19.84 9.69 1.78
N ASN A 118 -21.04 10.24 1.63
CA ASN A 118 -22.29 9.47 1.58
C ASN A 118 -22.59 9.03 0.14
N PHE A 119 -21.76 8.11 -0.36
CA PHE A 119 -21.77 7.70 -1.77
C PHE A 119 -23.04 6.96 -2.18
N SER A 120 -23.64 6.15 -1.30
CA SER A 120 -24.89 5.44 -1.59
C SER A 120 -26.05 6.41 -1.84
N ALA A 121 -26.23 7.39 -0.95
CA ALA A 121 -27.28 8.40 -1.13
C ALA A 121 -27.02 9.32 -2.34
N ALA A 122 -25.75 9.55 -2.69
CA ALA A 122 -25.38 10.30 -3.89
C ALA A 122 -25.74 9.51 -5.16
N GLU A 123 -25.43 8.20 -5.19
CA GLU A 123 -25.77 7.31 -6.30
C GLU A 123 -27.28 7.25 -6.54
N ASP A 124 -28.10 7.03 -5.51
CA ASP A 124 -29.55 6.97 -5.62
C ASP A 124 -30.12 8.24 -6.25
N LYS A 125 -29.59 9.40 -5.82
CA LYS A 125 -30.03 10.70 -6.37
C LYS A 125 -29.56 10.92 -7.81
N LEU A 126 -28.33 10.51 -8.15
CA LEU A 126 -27.82 10.59 -9.52
C LEU A 126 -28.67 9.74 -10.46
N ARG A 127 -28.95 8.49 -10.10
CA ARG A 127 -29.81 7.60 -10.90
C ARG A 127 -31.22 8.15 -11.08
N GLY A 128 -31.76 8.86 -10.06
CA GLY A 128 -33.03 9.58 -10.18
C GLY A 128 -33.01 10.73 -11.20
N GLN A 129 -31.88 11.45 -11.32
CA GLN A 129 -31.74 12.55 -12.29
C GLN A 129 -31.74 12.09 -13.76
N PHE A 130 -31.23 10.88 -14.06
CA PHE A 130 -31.30 10.33 -15.42
C PHE A 130 -32.72 10.12 -15.93
N LEU A 131 -33.68 9.92 -15.01
CA LEU A 131 -35.09 9.74 -15.35
C LEU A 131 -35.79 11.09 -15.69
N ASP A 132 -35.30 12.20 -15.13
CA ASP A 132 -35.91 13.52 -15.27
C ASP A 132 -35.33 14.33 -16.45
N ASP A 133 -34.13 14.02 -16.95
CA ASP A 133 -33.34 14.87 -17.86
C ASP A 133 -33.09 14.22 -19.22
N ALA A 134 -34.08 13.50 -19.76
CA ALA A 134 -33.94 12.69 -21.00
C ALA A 134 -33.60 13.51 -22.29
N ASP A 135 -33.63 14.84 -22.25
CA ASP A 135 -33.57 15.68 -23.46
C ASP A 135 -32.24 16.49 -23.65
N HIS A 136 -31.23 16.41 -22.76
CA HIS A 136 -30.03 17.26 -22.86
C HIS A 136 -28.70 16.46 -22.75
N ASN A 137 -28.10 16.13 -23.89
CA ASN A 137 -26.84 15.30 -23.97
C ASN A 137 -25.67 15.79 -23.12
N SER A 138 -25.45 17.11 -22.99
CA SER A 138 -24.30 17.63 -22.24
C SER A 138 -24.45 17.45 -20.72
N ASN A 139 -25.68 17.54 -20.19
CA ASN A 139 -25.90 17.26 -18.76
C ASN A 139 -25.81 15.78 -18.48
N GLN A 140 -26.24 14.92 -19.39
CA GLN A 140 -26.11 13.48 -19.25
C GLN A 140 -24.64 13.05 -19.21
N ALA A 141 -23.76 13.61 -20.05
CA ALA A 141 -22.32 13.33 -20.01
C ALA A 141 -21.70 13.63 -18.63
N LEU A 142 -22.06 14.78 -18.04
CA LEU A 142 -21.58 15.17 -16.70
C LEU A 142 -22.20 14.30 -15.60
N LEU A 143 -23.46 13.90 -15.71
CA LEU A 143 -24.08 12.98 -14.76
C LEU A 143 -23.40 11.60 -14.78
N HIS A 144 -23.12 11.04 -15.97
CA HIS A 144 -22.35 9.82 -16.13
C HIS A 144 -20.93 9.97 -15.53
N PHE A 145 -20.25 11.10 -15.78
CA PHE A 145 -18.95 11.39 -15.18
C PHE A 145 -18.98 11.38 -13.64
N VAL A 146 -19.99 12.04 -13.05
CA VAL A 146 -20.13 12.09 -11.58
C VAL A 146 -20.51 10.73 -11.02
N LEU A 147 -21.41 10.00 -11.68
CA LEU A 147 -21.78 8.64 -11.27
C LEU A 147 -20.58 7.70 -11.33
N GLY A 148 -19.81 7.75 -12.42
CA GLY A 148 -18.54 7.02 -12.54
C GLY A 148 -17.56 7.37 -11.41
N THR A 149 -17.47 8.65 -11.03
CA THR A 149 -16.63 9.08 -9.88
C THR A 149 -17.13 8.51 -8.55
N VAL A 150 -18.44 8.46 -8.31
CA VAL A 150 -19.05 7.86 -7.12
C VAL A 150 -18.76 6.37 -7.06
N LEU A 151 -19.00 5.65 -8.16
CA LEU A 151 -18.75 4.21 -8.27
C LEU A 151 -17.27 3.87 -8.08
N ARG A 152 -16.36 4.66 -8.67
CA ARG A 152 -14.92 4.52 -8.47
C ARG A 152 -14.52 4.67 -7.00
N ARG A 153 -15.13 5.60 -6.26
CA ARG A 153 -14.89 5.79 -4.82
C ARG A 153 -15.49 4.68 -3.95
N GLN A 154 -16.44 3.92 -4.48
CA GLN A 154 -16.98 2.68 -3.89
C GLN A 154 -16.20 1.43 -4.33
N GLU A 155 -15.11 1.59 -5.10
CA GLU A 155 -14.29 0.52 -5.66
C GLU A 155 -15.03 -0.41 -6.64
N ARG A 156 -16.16 0.04 -7.17
CA ARG A 156 -16.95 -0.63 -8.23
C ARG A 156 -16.40 -0.24 -9.59
N PHE A 157 -15.18 -0.73 -9.91
CA PHE A 157 -14.40 -0.24 -11.05
C PHE A 157 -15.01 -0.58 -12.40
N GLU A 158 -15.61 -1.76 -12.57
CA GLU A 158 -16.29 -2.15 -13.83
C GLU A 158 -17.46 -1.24 -14.14
N GLU A 159 -18.34 -1.00 -13.17
CA GLU A 159 -19.48 -0.10 -13.36
C GLU A 159 -19.02 1.36 -13.57
N ALA A 160 -17.95 1.78 -12.90
CA ALA A 160 -17.39 3.10 -13.14
C ALA A 160 -16.83 3.25 -14.56
N LEU A 161 -16.23 2.19 -15.10
CA LEU A 161 -15.71 2.14 -16.48
C LEU A 161 -16.85 2.33 -17.49
N ASP A 162 -17.99 1.64 -17.30
CA ASP A 162 -19.18 1.79 -18.14
C ASP A 162 -19.68 3.25 -18.14
N GLU A 163 -19.78 3.86 -16.97
CA GLU A 163 -20.26 5.23 -16.82
C GLU A 163 -19.31 6.26 -17.44
N PHE A 164 -17.99 6.12 -17.25
CA PHE A 164 -17.05 7.02 -17.90
C PHE A 164 -16.96 6.80 -19.41
N THR A 165 -17.13 5.57 -19.89
CA THR A 165 -17.23 5.26 -21.32
C THR A 165 -18.42 5.95 -21.95
N GLU A 166 -19.60 5.91 -21.30
CA GLU A 166 -20.78 6.61 -21.77
C GLU A 166 -20.59 8.13 -21.70
N SER A 167 -19.96 8.65 -20.66
CA SER A 167 -19.58 10.06 -20.58
C SER A 167 -18.67 10.48 -21.74
N SER A 168 -17.66 9.66 -22.07
CA SER A 168 -16.75 9.91 -23.20
C SER A 168 -17.47 9.85 -24.54
N ARG A 169 -18.42 8.93 -24.72
CA ARG A 169 -19.24 8.81 -25.93
C ARG A 169 -20.10 10.06 -26.14
N LEU A 170 -20.69 10.61 -25.07
CA LEU A 170 -21.53 11.80 -25.11
C LEU A 170 -20.70 13.09 -25.25
N MET A 171 -19.51 13.13 -24.65
CA MET A 171 -18.60 14.28 -24.67
C MET A 171 -17.15 13.85 -24.93
N PRO A 172 -16.78 13.51 -26.19
CA PRO A 172 -15.45 12.99 -26.52
C PRO A 172 -14.29 13.97 -26.28
N GLY A 173 -14.59 15.25 -26.12
CA GLY A 173 -13.59 16.30 -25.88
C GLY A 173 -13.32 16.56 -24.40
N SER A 174 -13.76 15.71 -23.46
CA SER A 174 -13.50 15.88 -22.02
C SER A 174 -12.18 15.24 -21.60
N PRO A 175 -11.13 16.02 -21.35
CA PRO A 175 -9.86 15.47 -20.89
C PRO A 175 -9.97 14.84 -19.50
N GLU A 176 -10.92 15.29 -18.68
CA GLU A 176 -11.20 14.75 -17.36
C GLU A 176 -11.72 13.31 -17.45
N THR A 177 -12.66 13.05 -18.37
CA THR A 177 -13.22 11.70 -18.58
C THR A 177 -12.14 10.73 -19.05
N HIS A 178 -11.32 11.13 -20.03
CA HIS A 178 -10.20 10.32 -20.49
C HIS A 178 -9.16 10.08 -19.40
N SER A 179 -8.92 11.05 -18.52
CA SER A 179 -8.05 10.87 -17.35
C SER A 179 -8.61 9.81 -16.40
N GLN A 180 -9.92 9.83 -16.11
CA GLN A 180 -10.55 8.83 -15.25
C GLN A 180 -10.56 7.43 -15.88
N LEU A 181 -10.79 7.31 -17.19
CA LEU A 181 -10.67 6.05 -17.93
C LEU A 181 -9.24 5.48 -17.82
N SER A 182 -8.23 6.33 -18.05
CA SER A 182 -6.83 5.93 -17.85
C SER A 182 -6.57 5.36 -16.45
N TYR A 183 -7.07 6.01 -15.41
CA TYR A 183 -6.95 5.51 -14.04
C TYR A 183 -7.64 4.16 -13.84
N LEU A 184 -8.83 3.96 -14.40
CA LEU A 184 -9.56 2.70 -14.26
C LEU A 184 -8.86 1.56 -14.99
N PHE A 185 -8.39 1.78 -16.22
CA PHE A 185 -7.59 0.80 -16.96
C PHE A 185 -6.30 0.44 -16.19
N TYR A 186 -5.62 1.41 -15.57
CA TYR A 186 -4.52 1.13 -14.64
C TYR A 186 -4.95 0.23 -13.47
N ARG A 187 -6.14 0.45 -12.89
CA ARG A 187 -6.65 -0.35 -11.76
C ARG A 187 -7.13 -1.75 -12.16
N THR A 188 -7.45 -1.97 -13.43
CA THR A 188 -7.84 -3.27 -14.00
C THR A 188 -6.69 -3.97 -14.72
N ASP A 189 -5.46 -3.48 -14.56
CA ASP A 189 -4.22 -4.05 -15.10
C ASP A 189 -4.15 -4.03 -16.64
N ASP A 190 -4.83 -3.07 -17.27
CA ASP A 190 -4.77 -2.80 -18.71
C ASP A 190 -3.91 -1.57 -19.00
N SER A 191 -2.60 -1.80 -19.04
CA SER A 191 -1.63 -0.71 -19.19
C SER A 191 -1.66 -0.04 -20.56
N ASP A 192 -1.99 -0.77 -21.64
CA ASP A 192 -2.04 -0.24 -22.99
C ASP A 192 -3.18 0.77 -23.15
N ASP A 193 -4.39 0.42 -22.71
CA ASP A 193 -5.54 1.31 -22.76
C ASP A 193 -5.38 2.47 -21.76
N ALA A 194 -4.77 2.22 -20.58
CA ALA A 194 -4.44 3.28 -19.65
C ALA A 194 -3.52 4.35 -20.28
N LEU A 195 -2.48 3.92 -21.01
CA LEU A 195 -1.57 4.83 -21.73
C LEU A 195 -2.28 5.57 -22.87
N ALA A 196 -3.15 4.90 -23.63
CA ALA A 196 -3.89 5.48 -24.73
C ALA A 196 -4.82 6.60 -24.24
N GLU A 197 -5.57 6.35 -23.19
CA GLU A 197 -6.51 7.30 -22.60
C GLU A 197 -5.80 8.49 -21.94
N ALA A 198 -4.68 8.27 -21.23
CA ALA A 198 -3.88 9.36 -20.69
C ALA A 198 -3.35 10.29 -21.80
N ARG A 199 -2.84 9.73 -22.89
CA ARG A 199 -2.36 10.50 -24.04
C ARG A 199 -3.49 11.26 -24.72
N THR A 200 -4.69 10.67 -24.81
CA THR A 200 -5.87 11.32 -25.32
C THR A 200 -6.25 12.53 -24.47
N ALA A 201 -6.31 12.37 -23.14
CA ALA A 201 -6.57 13.47 -22.20
C ALA A 201 -5.58 14.64 -22.40
N LEU A 202 -4.28 14.33 -22.54
CA LEU A 202 -3.23 15.33 -22.71
C LEU A 202 -3.21 15.95 -24.11
N SER A 203 -3.70 15.25 -25.13
CA SER A 203 -3.85 15.81 -26.48
C SER A 203 -4.96 16.87 -26.53
N ILE A 204 -6.01 16.69 -25.73
CA ILE A 204 -7.14 17.62 -25.60
C ILE A 204 -6.73 18.81 -24.73
N ASP A 205 -6.15 18.55 -23.54
CA ASP A 205 -5.65 19.58 -22.65
C ASP A 205 -4.23 19.29 -22.15
N PRO A 206 -3.20 19.87 -22.78
CA PRO A 206 -1.81 19.73 -22.34
C PRO A 206 -1.51 20.32 -20.94
N ALA A 207 -2.46 21.05 -20.35
CA ALA A 207 -2.34 21.59 -18.99
C ALA A 207 -3.05 20.71 -17.93
N ASN A 208 -3.59 19.56 -18.32
CA ASN A 208 -4.29 18.66 -17.41
C ASN A 208 -3.29 17.92 -16.49
N ALA A 209 -3.16 18.39 -15.25
CA ALA A 209 -2.27 17.81 -14.24
C ALA A 209 -2.65 16.35 -13.90
N GLU A 210 -3.96 16.06 -13.81
CA GLU A 210 -4.46 14.72 -13.52
C GLU A 210 -4.14 13.74 -14.66
N GLY A 211 -4.24 14.20 -15.91
CA GLY A 211 -3.82 13.42 -17.08
C GLY A 211 -2.34 13.03 -17.03
N TYR A 212 -1.45 13.94 -16.59
CA TYR A 212 -0.04 13.60 -16.38
C TYR A 212 0.16 12.64 -15.22
N ARG A 213 -0.58 12.79 -14.13
CA ARG A 213 -0.51 11.83 -13.01
C ARG A 213 -0.88 10.43 -13.48
N TYR A 214 -2.00 10.27 -14.20
CA TYR A 214 -2.45 8.97 -14.68
C TYR A 214 -1.57 8.40 -15.80
N LEU A 215 -0.97 9.27 -16.64
CA LEU A 215 0.11 8.85 -17.54
C LEU A 215 1.28 8.25 -16.74
N GLY A 216 1.65 8.89 -15.62
CA GLY A 216 2.68 8.39 -14.73
C GLY A 216 2.34 7.03 -14.14
N LEU A 217 1.10 6.82 -13.68
CA LEU A 217 0.63 5.53 -13.15
C LEU A 217 0.61 4.43 -14.22
N ALA A 218 0.16 4.75 -15.44
CA ALA A 218 0.17 3.80 -16.56
C ALA A 218 1.61 3.40 -16.95
N LEU A 219 2.53 4.36 -17.00
CA LEU A 219 3.96 4.10 -17.25
C LEU A 219 4.61 3.31 -16.12
N TYR A 220 4.21 3.55 -14.88
CA TYR A 220 4.66 2.76 -13.71
C TYR A 220 4.22 1.31 -13.83
N ALA A 221 2.95 1.05 -14.18
CA ALA A 221 2.43 -0.32 -14.37
C ALA A 221 3.18 -1.07 -15.48
N ASP A 222 3.58 -0.35 -16.54
CA ASP A 222 4.38 -0.89 -17.65
C ASP A 222 5.90 -1.01 -17.32
N GLY A 223 6.29 -0.72 -16.06
CA GLY A 223 7.68 -0.81 -15.59
C GLY A 223 8.60 0.32 -16.05
N HIS A 224 8.08 1.34 -16.71
CA HIS A 224 8.83 2.50 -17.21
C HIS A 224 8.99 3.57 -16.12
N TYR A 225 9.65 3.24 -15.02
CA TYR A 225 9.72 4.06 -13.80
C TYR A 225 10.27 5.47 -14.02
N ASP A 226 11.33 5.65 -14.83
CA ASP A 226 11.91 6.99 -15.09
C ASP A 226 10.92 7.86 -15.87
N ALA A 227 10.21 7.29 -16.85
CA ALA A 227 9.19 8.02 -17.61
C ALA A 227 7.96 8.34 -16.71
N ALA A 228 7.60 7.45 -15.81
CA ALA A 228 6.54 7.67 -14.82
C ALA A 228 6.90 8.87 -13.91
N LEU A 229 8.12 8.90 -13.36
CA LEU A 229 8.60 10.00 -12.52
C LEU A 229 8.62 11.33 -13.30
N HIS A 230 9.01 11.31 -14.58
CA HIS A 230 8.92 12.50 -15.43
C HIS A 230 7.47 12.98 -15.56
N ALA A 231 6.51 12.08 -15.83
CA ALA A 231 5.11 12.44 -15.92
C ALA A 231 4.56 12.99 -14.57
N PHE A 232 4.96 12.43 -13.43
CA PHE A 232 4.59 12.96 -12.12
C PHE A 232 5.16 14.38 -11.88
N HIS A 233 6.39 14.65 -12.30
CA HIS A 233 6.94 16.00 -12.24
C HIS A 233 6.16 16.99 -13.11
N GLU A 234 5.74 16.57 -14.30
CA GLU A 234 4.88 17.38 -15.18
C GLU A 234 3.50 17.64 -14.55
N ALA A 235 2.94 16.67 -13.80
CA ALA A 235 1.72 16.87 -13.02
C ALA A 235 1.91 17.93 -11.93
N LEU A 236 2.97 17.82 -11.13
CA LEU A 236 3.30 18.81 -10.09
C LEU A 236 3.51 20.22 -10.63
N ALA A 237 4.13 20.37 -11.82
CA ALA A 237 4.36 21.66 -12.43
C ALA A 237 3.07 22.38 -12.89
N ARG A 238 1.96 21.65 -13.02
CA ARG A 238 0.67 22.16 -13.51
C ARG A 238 -0.35 22.42 -12.40
N GLU A 239 -0.16 21.85 -11.23
CA GLU A 239 -0.99 22.13 -10.05
C GLU A 239 -0.36 23.25 -9.21
N PRO A 240 -1.17 24.08 -8.53
CA PRO A 240 -0.65 25.08 -7.59
C PRO A 240 0.20 24.44 -6.49
N GLU A 241 1.28 25.13 -6.13
CA GLU A 241 2.13 24.72 -5.03
C GLU A 241 1.32 24.64 -3.73
N GLY A 242 1.43 23.54 -2.99
CA GLY A 242 0.65 23.29 -1.77
C GLY A 242 -0.76 22.75 -2.00
N SER A 243 -1.17 22.45 -3.23
CA SER A 243 -2.44 21.78 -3.51
C SER A 243 -2.49 20.39 -2.85
N SER A 244 -3.64 20.03 -2.27
CA SER A 244 -3.86 18.69 -1.72
C SER A 244 -3.77 17.58 -2.80
N ALA A 245 -4.03 17.92 -4.07
CA ALA A 245 -3.85 17.01 -5.21
C ALA A 245 -2.38 16.57 -5.37
N ASN A 246 -1.42 17.46 -5.03
CA ASN A 246 -0.01 17.13 -5.07
C ASN A 246 0.39 16.03 -4.06
N ALA A 247 -0.39 15.83 -2.98
CA ALA A 247 -0.12 14.76 -2.04
C ALA A 247 -0.21 13.37 -2.69
N ASP A 248 -1.19 13.16 -3.58
CA ASP A 248 -1.32 11.89 -4.30
C ASP A 248 -0.17 11.69 -5.30
N VAL A 249 0.27 12.76 -5.99
CA VAL A 249 1.41 12.69 -6.91
C VAL A 249 2.69 12.32 -6.16
N TYR A 250 2.97 12.97 -5.02
CA TYR A 250 4.13 12.61 -4.20
C TYR A 250 4.03 11.19 -3.63
N PHE A 251 2.85 10.72 -3.31
CA PHE A 251 2.62 9.34 -2.89
C PHE A 251 2.95 8.35 -4.00
N ASP A 252 2.48 8.59 -5.23
CA ASP A 252 2.75 7.77 -6.41
C ASP A 252 4.26 7.76 -6.76
N MET A 253 4.94 8.92 -6.65
CA MET A 253 6.40 9.00 -6.78
C MET A 253 7.11 8.18 -5.69
N GLY A 254 6.60 8.19 -4.46
CA GLY A 254 7.13 7.40 -3.36
C GLY A 254 7.08 5.90 -3.64
N ILE A 255 5.96 5.40 -4.16
CA ILE A 255 5.80 4.01 -4.61
C ILE A 255 6.82 3.70 -5.71
N THR A 256 6.89 4.56 -6.74
CA THR A 256 7.79 4.37 -7.89
C THR A 256 9.25 4.30 -7.45
N HIS A 257 9.68 5.20 -6.57
CA HIS A 257 11.06 5.18 -6.04
C HIS A 257 11.35 3.94 -5.19
N ARG A 258 10.37 3.49 -4.38
CA ARG A 258 10.52 2.26 -3.59
C ARG A 258 10.74 1.05 -4.51
N ASP A 259 9.95 0.92 -5.55
CA ASP A 259 10.01 -0.22 -6.47
C ASP A 259 11.24 -0.17 -7.39
N GLN A 260 11.83 1.02 -7.60
CA GLN A 260 13.19 1.18 -8.14
C GLN A 260 14.30 0.80 -7.13
N GLY A 261 13.97 0.56 -5.86
CA GLY A 261 14.94 0.31 -4.79
C GLY A 261 15.55 1.58 -4.19
N ASP A 262 15.14 2.78 -4.62
CA ASP A 262 15.61 4.05 -4.01
C ASP A 262 14.78 4.40 -2.77
N LEU A 263 15.04 3.67 -1.69
CA LEU A 263 14.35 3.86 -0.41
C LEU A 263 14.53 5.29 0.15
N ARG A 264 15.62 5.98 -0.22
CA ARG A 264 15.88 7.33 0.26
C ARG A 264 14.94 8.34 -0.40
N ARG A 265 14.81 8.30 -1.73
CA ARG A 265 13.88 9.16 -2.47
C ARG A 265 12.43 8.82 -2.16
N ALA A 266 12.10 7.53 -1.99
CA ALA A 266 10.77 7.10 -1.56
C ALA A 266 10.36 7.76 -0.23
N ALA A 267 11.22 7.72 0.81
CA ALA A 267 10.93 8.35 2.09
C ALA A 267 10.74 9.88 1.98
N ILE A 268 11.51 10.55 1.12
CA ILE A 268 11.36 11.99 0.87
C ILE A 268 9.99 12.26 0.23
N ALA A 269 9.61 11.50 -0.78
CA ALA A 269 8.34 11.68 -1.48
C ALA A 269 7.14 11.45 -0.55
N TYR A 270 7.14 10.38 0.26
CA TYR A 270 6.07 10.15 1.23
C TYR A 270 5.99 11.27 2.30
N ARG A 271 7.13 11.80 2.77
CA ARG A 271 7.12 12.94 3.70
C ARG A 271 6.54 14.21 3.05
N HIS A 272 6.80 14.45 1.77
CA HIS A 272 6.13 15.54 1.03
C HIS A 272 4.62 15.31 0.93
N ALA A 273 4.17 14.10 0.60
CA ALA A 273 2.75 13.75 0.63
C ALA A 273 2.11 14.05 1.98
N LEU A 274 2.75 13.63 3.08
CA LEU A 274 2.28 13.84 4.45
C LEU A 274 2.32 15.31 4.90
N SER A 275 3.24 16.11 4.37
CA SER A 275 3.27 17.56 4.65
C SER A 275 2.07 18.30 4.05
N LEU A 276 1.52 17.78 2.94
CA LEU A 276 0.35 18.31 2.26
C LEU A 276 -0.97 17.71 2.79
N ARG A 277 -0.93 16.43 3.19
CA ARG A 277 -2.09 15.70 3.73
C ARG A 277 -1.66 14.88 4.95
N PRO A 278 -1.68 15.45 6.15
CA PRO A 278 -1.22 14.77 7.38
C PRO A 278 -2.09 13.56 7.81
N ASP A 279 -3.29 13.43 7.28
CA ASP A 279 -4.22 12.32 7.52
C ASP A 279 -4.17 11.22 6.44
N PHE A 280 -3.12 11.18 5.63
CA PHE A 280 -2.91 10.20 4.57
C PHE A 280 -2.34 8.90 5.15
N TRP A 281 -3.22 8.02 5.64
CA TRP A 281 -2.80 6.80 6.36
C TRP A 281 -1.95 5.86 5.50
N GLU A 282 -2.24 5.75 4.19
CA GLU A 282 -1.46 4.93 3.24
C GLU A 282 -0.02 5.44 3.11
N ALA A 283 0.17 6.77 3.09
CA ALA A 283 1.50 7.37 3.03
C ALA A 283 2.28 7.14 4.33
N HIS A 284 1.63 7.21 5.50
CA HIS A 284 2.23 6.81 6.76
C HIS A 284 2.63 5.34 6.77
N SER A 285 1.75 4.44 6.29
CA SER A 285 2.03 3.00 6.21
C SER A 285 3.22 2.72 5.31
N ASN A 286 3.24 3.26 4.09
CA ASN A 286 4.32 3.06 3.13
C ASN A 286 5.65 3.70 3.57
N LEU A 287 5.60 4.86 4.23
CA LEU A 287 6.79 5.44 4.86
C LEU A 287 7.33 4.52 5.95
N GLY A 288 6.43 3.91 6.76
CA GLY A 288 6.79 2.91 7.75
C GLY A 288 7.53 1.72 7.14
N VAL A 289 7.05 1.18 5.99
CA VAL A 289 7.74 0.09 5.25
C VAL A 289 9.15 0.53 4.84
N VAL A 290 9.26 1.68 4.20
CA VAL A 290 10.56 2.20 3.72
C VAL A 290 11.53 2.46 4.88
N LEU A 291 11.05 2.96 6.01
CA LEU A 291 11.89 3.19 7.21
C LEU A 291 12.32 1.87 7.86
N HIS A 292 11.44 0.87 7.89
CA HIS A 292 11.79 -0.49 8.34
C HIS A 292 12.90 -1.08 7.48
N ASP A 293 12.78 -1.01 6.15
CA ASP A 293 13.78 -1.51 5.21
C ASP A 293 15.12 -0.76 5.31
N GLN A 294 15.09 0.51 5.74
CA GLN A 294 16.28 1.29 6.08
C GLN A 294 16.87 0.94 7.47
N GLY A 295 16.25 0.05 8.23
CA GLY A 295 16.64 -0.28 9.60
C GLY A 295 16.30 0.78 10.66
N LYS A 296 15.51 1.80 10.31
CA LYS A 296 15.06 2.87 11.19
C LYS A 296 13.79 2.48 11.94
N LEU A 297 13.89 1.41 12.73
CA LEU A 297 12.73 0.75 13.32
C LEU A 297 11.89 1.66 14.23
N ASP A 298 12.53 2.61 14.97
CA ASP A 298 11.79 3.55 15.84
C ASP A 298 10.93 4.51 15.04
N GLU A 299 11.46 5.05 13.94
CA GLU A 299 10.70 5.92 13.05
C GLU A 299 9.58 5.12 12.36
N ALA A 300 9.85 3.88 11.89
CA ALA A 300 8.85 3.02 11.30
C ALA A 300 7.67 2.74 12.23
N VAL A 301 7.94 2.41 13.50
CA VAL A 301 6.90 2.21 14.52
C VAL A 301 6.06 3.47 14.72
N ALA A 302 6.68 4.66 14.70
CA ALA A 302 5.95 5.92 14.84
C ALA A 302 4.99 6.14 13.67
N GLU A 303 5.43 5.87 12.45
CA GLU A 303 4.63 6.01 11.23
C GLU A 303 3.48 4.99 11.18
N TYR A 304 3.73 3.71 11.49
CA TYR A 304 2.67 2.70 11.56
C TYR A 304 1.63 3.02 12.65
N ARG A 305 2.06 3.55 13.80
CA ARG A 305 1.12 4.02 14.83
C ARG A 305 0.28 5.20 14.35
N ALA A 306 0.83 6.09 13.52
CA ALA A 306 0.06 7.16 12.88
C ALA A 306 -0.96 6.58 11.89
N ALA A 307 -0.54 5.69 11.00
CA ALA A 307 -1.44 5.01 10.06
C ALA A 307 -2.59 4.27 10.79
N LYS A 308 -2.26 3.51 11.85
CA LYS A 308 -3.24 2.79 12.68
C LYS A 308 -4.26 3.72 13.37
N ARG A 309 -3.84 4.93 13.81
CA ARG A 309 -4.79 5.89 14.39
C ARG A 309 -5.78 6.44 13.35
N LEU A 310 -5.32 6.61 12.11
CA LEU A 310 -6.12 7.15 11.01
C LEU A 310 -7.05 6.09 10.41
N ASN A 311 -6.57 4.87 10.26
CA ASN A 311 -7.34 3.71 9.80
C ASN A 311 -7.16 2.52 10.76
N PRO A 312 -7.98 2.41 11.82
CA PRO A 312 -7.83 1.36 12.83
C PRO A 312 -8.14 -0.05 12.34
N ASP A 313 -8.90 -0.18 11.27
CA ASP A 313 -9.39 -1.48 10.79
C ASP A 313 -8.46 -2.12 9.75
N GLU A 314 -7.39 -1.41 9.36
CA GLU A 314 -6.43 -1.91 8.38
C GLU A 314 -5.50 -2.96 9.00
N ALA A 315 -5.73 -4.23 8.64
CA ALA A 315 -5.00 -5.37 9.17
C ALA A 315 -3.51 -5.36 8.79
N SER A 316 -3.19 -4.92 7.57
CA SER A 316 -1.82 -4.86 7.05
C SER A 316 -0.94 -3.90 7.87
N VAL A 317 -1.48 -2.76 8.29
CA VAL A 317 -0.77 -1.79 9.14
C VAL A 317 -0.42 -2.40 10.51
N ARG A 318 -1.38 -3.12 11.13
CA ARG A 318 -1.14 -3.80 12.42
C ARG A 318 -0.11 -4.91 12.30
N ASN A 319 -0.18 -5.69 11.21
CA ASN A 319 0.80 -6.73 10.92
C ASN A 319 2.21 -6.15 10.77
N ASN A 320 2.35 -5.08 9.99
CA ASN A 320 3.65 -4.44 9.78
C ASN A 320 4.19 -3.81 11.07
N LEU A 321 3.32 -3.19 11.89
CA LEU A 321 3.68 -2.69 13.21
C LEU A 321 4.16 -3.83 14.11
N GLY A 322 3.41 -4.94 14.19
CA GLY A 322 3.76 -6.10 14.99
C GLY A 322 5.11 -6.70 14.58
N ASN A 323 5.35 -6.89 13.29
CA ASN A 323 6.62 -7.39 12.78
C ASN A 323 7.78 -6.44 13.08
N THR A 324 7.59 -5.12 12.90
CA THR A 324 8.60 -4.12 13.23
C THR A 324 8.94 -4.10 14.73
N LEU A 325 7.93 -4.24 15.60
CA LEU A 325 8.16 -4.36 17.05
C LEU A 325 8.93 -5.64 17.39
N CYS A 326 8.67 -6.74 16.68
CA CYS A 326 9.43 -7.98 16.82
C CYS A 326 10.90 -7.80 16.45
N ASP A 327 11.18 -7.10 15.36
CA ASP A 327 12.56 -6.85 14.90
C ASP A 327 13.30 -5.90 15.86
N LYS A 328 12.57 -5.01 16.52
CA LYS A 328 13.07 -4.24 17.67
C LYS A 328 13.23 -5.05 18.96
N GLN A 329 12.79 -6.30 18.99
CA GLN A 329 12.70 -7.14 20.20
C GLN A 329 11.75 -6.60 21.28
N ASP A 330 10.82 -5.69 20.91
CA ASP A 330 9.72 -5.26 21.78
C ASP A 330 8.58 -6.29 21.70
N PHE A 331 8.86 -7.46 22.26
CA PHE A 331 7.97 -8.63 22.14
C PHE A 331 6.64 -8.46 22.85
N ASP A 332 6.58 -7.69 23.94
CA ASP A 332 5.32 -7.44 24.64
C ASP A 332 4.34 -6.62 23.81
N SER A 333 4.86 -5.57 23.19
CA SER A 333 4.07 -4.75 22.26
C SER A 333 3.65 -5.54 21.02
N ALA A 334 4.57 -6.33 20.43
CA ALA A 334 4.29 -7.17 19.28
C ALA A 334 3.16 -8.18 19.56
N ILE A 335 3.23 -8.90 20.69
CA ILE A 335 2.18 -9.85 21.11
C ILE A 335 0.83 -9.14 21.26
N THR A 336 0.83 -7.92 21.80
CA THR A 336 -0.41 -7.15 21.98
C THR A 336 -1.00 -6.78 20.63
N GLU A 337 -0.21 -6.28 19.68
CA GLU A 337 -0.67 -5.92 18.35
C GLU A 337 -1.26 -7.12 17.59
N PHE A 338 -0.59 -8.28 17.61
CA PHE A 338 -1.11 -9.48 16.94
C PHE A 338 -2.34 -10.06 17.62
N LYS A 339 -2.44 -10.03 18.95
CA LYS A 339 -3.65 -10.44 19.64
C LYS A 339 -4.85 -9.58 19.28
N ASP A 340 -4.65 -8.27 19.15
CA ASP A 340 -5.69 -7.35 18.72
C ASP A 340 -6.05 -7.57 17.24
N LEU A 341 -5.05 -7.83 16.38
CA LEU A 341 -5.25 -8.17 14.96
C LEU A 341 -6.13 -9.42 14.81
N TYR A 342 -5.76 -10.53 15.46
CA TYR A 342 -6.53 -11.79 15.37
C TYR A 342 -7.92 -11.72 16.01
N ARG A 343 -8.16 -10.79 16.94
CA ARG A 343 -9.50 -10.54 17.47
C ARG A 343 -10.40 -9.84 16.46
N GLN A 344 -9.82 -8.92 15.67
CA GLN A 344 -10.56 -8.14 14.67
C GLN A 344 -10.68 -8.88 13.34
N THR A 345 -9.66 -9.62 12.95
CA THR A 345 -9.54 -10.35 11.70
C THR A 345 -9.10 -11.78 12.01
N PRO A 346 -10.02 -12.66 12.45
CA PRO A 346 -9.67 -14.03 12.85
C PRO A 346 -9.08 -14.89 11.73
N GLU A 347 -9.38 -14.54 10.47
CA GLU A 347 -8.86 -15.20 9.25
C GLU A 347 -7.44 -14.75 8.87
N TRP A 348 -6.87 -13.77 9.58
CA TRP A 348 -5.52 -13.30 9.29
C TRP A 348 -4.48 -14.36 9.65
N ASP A 349 -3.62 -14.70 8.69
CA ASP A 349 -2.63 -15.78 8.77
C ASP A 349 -1.16 -15.29 8.88
N GLY A 350 -0.97 -13.97 9.00
CA GLY A 350 0.35 -13.36 9.15
C GLY A 350 0.79 -13.22 10.62
N GLY A 351 2.10 -13.07 10.85
CA GLY A 351 2.67 -12.72 12.17
C GLY A 351 3.04 -13.90 13.06
N HIS A 352 2.69 -15.14 12.70
CA HIS A 352 2.98 -16.33 13.51
C HIS A 352 4.47 -16.52 13.82
N ASN A 353 5.35 -16.25 12.85
CA ASN A 353 6.81 -16.33 13.05
C ASN A 353 7.33 -15.32 14.09
N CYS A 354 6.78 -14.11 14.06
CA CYS A 354 7.09 -13.09 15.05
C CYS A 354 6.62 -13.51 16.45
N LEU A 355 5.36 -13.94 16.57
CA LEU A 355 4.80 -14.42 17.84
C LEU A 355 5.60 -15.60 18.39
N ALA A 356 5.98 -16.54 17.54
CA ALA A 356 6.82 -17.66 17.94
C ALA A 356 8.16 -17.19 18.53
N ARG A 357 8.86 -16.26 17.86
CA ARG A 357 10.09 -15.65 18.36
C ARG A 357 9.87 -14.96 19.72
N ALA A 358 8.77 -14.23 19.82
CA ALA A 358 8.38 -13.53 21.05
C ALA A 358 8.14 -14.51 22.21
N TYR A 359 7.37 -15.58 21.98
CA TYR A 359 7.11 -16.59 23.01
C TYR A 359 8.37 -17.42 23.34
N MET A 360 9.21 -17.74 22.35
CA MET A 360 10.50 -18.39 22.58
C MET A 360 11.40 -17.55 23.50
N SER A 361 11.50 -16.24 23.27
CA SER A 361 12.31 -15.34 24.10
C SER A 361 11.81 -15.24 25.54
N LYS A 362 10.51 -15.49 25.76
CA LYS A 362 9.86 -15.54 27.09
C LYS A 362 9.87 -16.94 27.71
N SER A 363 10.44 -17.94 27.05
CA SER A 363 10.40 -19.35 27.44
C SER A 363 8.97 -19.92 27.56
N ASP A 364 7.99 -19.30 26.87
CA ASP A 364 6.64 -19.83 26.73
C ASP A 364 6.58 -20.77 25.52
N TYR A 365 7.20 -21.94 25.67
CA TYR A 365 7.31 -22.93 24.60
C TYR A 365 5.96 -23.46 24.10
N PRO A 366 4.93 -23.72 24.96
CA PRO A 366 3.63 -24.14 24.50
C PRO A 366 2.99 -23.14 23.53
N SER A 367 3.08 -21.84 23.82
CA SER A 367 2.57 -20.79 22.92
C SER A 367 3.40 -20.69 21.64
N ALA A 368 4.72 -20.77 21.74
CA ALA A 368 5.62 -20.77 20.56
C ALA A 368 5.29 -21.95 19.62
N ILE A 369 5.09 -23.17 20.17
CA ILE A 369 4.74 -24.38 19.41
C ILE A 369 3.41 -24.19 18.65
N ARG A 370 2.41 -23.58 19.30
CA ARG A 370 1.12 -23.30 18.65
C ARG A 370 1.30 -22.35 17.46
N GLU A 371 2.02 -21.27 17.64
CA GLU A 371 2.24 -20.28 16.57
C GLU A 371 3.10 -20.86 15.42
N LEU A 372 4.11 -21.68 15.72
CA LEU A 372 4.94 -22.33 14.70
C LEU A 372 4.13 -23.36 13.89
N ARG A 373 3.22 -24.10 14.51
CA ARG A 373 2.30 -24.98 13.79
C ARG A 373 1.37 -24.21 12.86
N ALA A 374 0.88 -23.04 13.29
CA ALA A 374 0.11 -22.16 12.43
C ALA A 374 0.95 -21.62 11.28
N ALA A 375 2.19 -21.17 11.52
CA ALA A 375 3.11 -20.73 10.48
C ALA A 375 3.37 -21.82 9.42
N ILE A 376 3.57 -23.07 9.86
CA ILE A 376 3.77 -24.23 8.98
C ILE A 376 2.49 -24.57 8.20
N ALA A 377 1.31 -24.38 8.79
CA ALA A 377 0.06 -24.58 8.06
C ALA A 377 -0.10 -23.59 6.89
N VAL A 378 0.36 -22.36 7.07
CA VAL A 378 0.39 -21.33 6.00
C VAL A 378 1.49 -21.64 4.97
N ASN A 379 2.69 -21.99 5.43
CA ASN A 379 3.82 -22.34 4.56
C ASN A 379 4.43 -23.69 4.93
N PRO A 380 3.91 -24.82 4.41
CA PRO A 380 4.42 -26.16 4.71
C PRO A 380 5.86 -26.42 4.26
N ALA A 381 6.39 -25.62 3.34
CA ALA A 381 7.78 -25.72 2.85
C ALA A 381 8.78 -24.90 3.67
N GLY A 382 8.36 -24.28 4.76
CA GLY A 382 9.17 -23.43 5.62
C GLY A 382 10.17 -24.25 6.45
N ALA A 383 11.38 -24.50 5.96
CA ALA A 383 12.42 -25.27 6.66
C ALA A 383 12.81 -24.62 7.99
N THR A 384 12.83 -23.29 8.05
CA THR A 384 13.17 -22.54 9.28
C THR A 384 12.11 -22.74 10.35
N GLU A 385 10.82 -22.68 9.97
CA GLU A 385 9.69 -22.88 10.86
C GLU A 385 9.72 -24.28 11.48
N HIS A 386 9.95 -25.31 10.67
CA HIS A 386 10.12 -26.69 11.15
C HIS A 386 11.30 -26.82 12.10
N ARG A 387 12.45 -26.22 11.79
CA ARG A 387 13.64 -26.25 12.66
C ARG A 387 13.38 -25.55 14.00
N VAL A 388 12.73 -24.37 13.98
CA VAL A 388 12.42 -23.64 15.22
C VAL A 388 11.33 -24.36 16.03
N LEU A 389 10.37 -25.00 15.37
CA LEU A 389 9.38 -25.85 16.03
C LEU A 389 10.06 -27.04 16.73
N GLY A 390 10.98 -27.70 16.04
CA GLY A 390 11.77 -28.78 16.64
C GLY A 390 12.57 -28.33 17.86
N GLN A 391 13.19 -27.15 17.78
CA GLN A 391 13.89 -26.54 18.93
C GLN A 391 12.92 -26.26 20.10
N ALA A 392 11.73 -25.69 19.81
CA ALA A 392 10.73 -25.41 20.83
C ALA A 392 10.23 -26.70 21.51
N LEU A 393 10.02 -27.76 20.73
CA LEU A 393 9.60 -29.08 21.22
C LEU A 393 10.66 -29.72 22.11
N LEU A 394 11.95 -29.61 21.76
CA LEU A 394 13.06 -30.06 22.61
C LEU A 394 13.08 -29.31 23.94
N LEU A 395 12.90 -28.00 23.94
CA LEU A 395 12.86 -27.19 25.17
C LEU A 395 11.63 -27.48 26.03
N GLU A 396 10.54 -27.96 25.44
CA GLU A 396 9.34 -28.41 26.13
C GLU A 396 9.44 -29.88 26.59
N GLY A 397 10.50 -30.61 26.19
CA GLY A 397 10.67 -32.04 26.52
C GLY A 397 9.85 -33.00 25.65
N LYS A 398 9.37 -32.57 24.49
CA LYS A 398 8.59 -33.37 23.52
C LYS A 398 9.51 -33.98 22.48
N ASP A 399 10.50 -34.76 22.93
CA ASP A 399 11.63 -35.21 22.11
C ASP A 399 11.22 -36.03 20.88
N GLN A 400 10.20 -36.90 20.99
CA GLN A 400 9.77 -37.72 19.85
C GLN A 400 9.11 -36.87 18.75
N GLU A 401 8.24 -35.91 19.14
CA GLU A 401 7.70 -34.95 18.16
C GLU A 401 8.81 -34.09 17.52
N ALA A 402 9.82 -33.73 18.30
CA ALA A 402 10.96 -32.96 17.80
C ALA A 402 11.72 -33.74 16.71
N VAL A 403 11.94 -35.05 16.88
CA VAL A 403 12.56 -35.89 15.83
C VAL A 403 11.77 -35.83 14.53
N ASP A 404 10.45 -36.01 14.60
CA ASP A 404 9.61 -36.06 13.40
C ASP A 404 9.64 -34.73 12.63
N VAL A 405 9.54 -33.60 13.35
CA VAL A 405 9.56 -32.25 12.76
C VAL A 405 10.95 -31.88 12.25
N LEU A 406 12.01 -32.25 12.96
CA LEU A 406 13.38 -31.93 12.56
C LEU A 406 13.86 -32.74 11.35
N ARG A 407 13.35 -33.97 11.19
CA ARG A 407 13.53 -34.74 9.94
C ARG A 407 12.93 -34.01 8.75
N GLN A 408 11.74 -33.41 8.90
CA GLN A 408 11.16 -32.55 7.86
C GLN A 408 12.03 -31.33 7.60
N ALA A 409 12.53 -30.65 8.66
CA ALA A 409 13.39 -29.49 8.51
C ALA A 409 14.65 -29.79 7.69
N VAL A 410 15.36 -30.88 7.98
CA VAL A 410 16.58 -31.27 7.23
C VAL A 410 16.26 -31.82 5.82
N THR A 411 15.08 -32.38 5.62
CA THR A 411 14.61 -32.76 4.28
C THR A 411 14.35 -31.54 3.41
N LEU A 412 13.75 -30.48 3.97
CA LEU A 412 13.46 -29.22 3.28
C LEU A 412 14.73 -28.37 3.05
N ASN A 413 15.67 -28.41 3.99
CA ASN A 413 16.96 -27.74 3.86
C ASN A 413 18.11 -28.64 4.35
N PRO A 414 18.67 -29.49 3.47
CA PRO A 414 19.75 -30.42 3.81
C PRO A 414 21.08 -29.75 4.16
N ASP A 415 21.26 -28.49 3.82
CA ASP A 415 22.50 -27.75 4.09
C ASP A 415 22.44 -26.94 5.40
N SER A 416 21.43 -27.17 6.25
CA SER A 416 21.30 -26.50 7.54
C SER A 416 22.06 -27.24 8.64
N GLY A 417 23.27 -26.79 8.97
CA GLY A 417 24.07 -27.36 10.08
C GLY A 417 23.32 -27.31 11.41
N LEU A 418 22.58 -26.22 11.68
CA LEU A 418 21.70 -26.13 12.87
C LEU A 418 20.54 -27.13 12.82
N GLY A 419 19.97 -27.40 11.64
CA GLY A 419 18.92 -28.40 11.48
C GLY A 419 19.40 -29.80 11.90
N HIS A 420 20.55 -30.23 11.37
CA HIS A 420 21.21 -31.48 11.73
C HIS A 420 21.62 -31.55 13.21
N HIS A 421 22.11 -30.41 13.77
CA HIS A 421 22.45 -30.33 15.18
C HIS A 421 21.24 -30.59 16.09
N TYR A 422 20.12 -29.91 15.84
CA TYR A 422 18.91 -30.14 16.65
C TYR A 422 18.32 -31.52 16.44
N LEU A 423 18.33 -32.05 15.20
CA LEU A 423 17.92 -33.44 14.96
C LEU A 423 18.78 -34.43 15.72
N GLY A 424 20.11 -34.29 15.68
CA GLY A 424 21.03 -35.10 16.46
C GLY A 424 20.72 -35.03 17.96
N THR A 425 20.41 -33.83 18.48
CA THR A 425 20.03 -33.64 19.89
C THR A 425 18.75 -34.40 20.24
N ALA A 426 17.71 -34.29 19.39
CA ALA A 426 16.43 -34.99 19.57
C ALA A 426 16.61 -36.52 19.54
N LEU A 427 17.44 -37.00 18.63
CA LEU A 427 17.78 -38.42 18.49
C LEU A 427 18.52 -38.95 19.71
N VAL A 428 19.46 -38.18 20.33
CA VAL A 428 20.09 -38.54 21.59
C VAL A 428 19.05 -38.68 22.71
N ASN A 429 18.16 -37.70 22.85
CA ASN A 429 17.12 -37.73 23.87
C ASN A 429 16.17 -38.93 23.71
N THR A 430 15.93 -39.37 22.48
CA THR A 430 15.13 -40.57 22.17
C THR A 430 15.91 -41.86 22.05
N GLN A 431 17.21 -41.89 22.50
CA GLN A 431 18.10 -43.04 22.49
C GLN A 431 18.43 -43.62 21.11
N GLN A 432 18.25 -42.87 20.04
CA GLN A 432 18.56 -43.26 18.65
C GLN A 432 20.03 -42.86 18.32
N LEU A 433 21.01 -43.35 19.11
CA LEU A 433 22.37 -42.83 19.17
C LEU A 433 23.16 -42.98 17.86
N LEU A 434 22.97 -44.05 17.10
CA LEU A 434 23.67 -44.25 15.82
C LEU A 434 23.21 -43.31 14.72
N GLU A 435 21.95 -42.91 14.77
CA GLU A 435 21.41 -41.90 13.83
C GLU A 435 21.89 -40.52 14.28
N ALA A 436 21.82 -40.22 15.58
CA ALA A 436 22.32 -38.97 16.15
C ALA A 436 23.78 -38.67 15.77
N GLU A 437 24.64 -39.70 15.81
CA GLU A 437 26.05 -39.59 15.41
C GLU A 437 26.18 -39.11 13.96
N LYS A 438 25.40 -39.69 13.05
CA LYS A 438 25.40 -39.29 11.62
C LYS A 438 24.97 -37.82 11.47
N GLU A 439 23.94 -37.41 12.18
CA GLU A 439 23.41 -36.03 12.10
C GLU A 439 24.44 -35.03 12.70
N PHE A 440 25.08 -35.33 13.79
CA PHE A 440 26.15 -34.46 14.32
C PHE A 440 27.39 -34.40 13.43
N ARG A 441 27.75 -35.48 12.74
CA ARG A 441 28.85 -35.46 11.74
C ARG A 441 28.47 -34.59 10.55
N GLU A 442 27.22 -34.62 10.12
CA GLU A 442 26.72 -33.74 9.06
C GLU A 442 26.66 -32.28 9.51
N ALA A 443 26.21 -32.02 10.73
CA ALA A 443 26.29 -30.68 11.34
C ALA A 443 27.69 -30.12 11.34
N LEU A 444 28.68 -30.95 11.70
CA LEU A 444 30.10 -30.58 11.67
C LEU A 444 30.65 -30.34 10.28
N ARG A 445 30.22 -31.16 9.29
CA ARG A 445 30.64 -30.98 7.90
C ARG A 445 30.15 -29.63 7.35
N LEU A 446 28.93 -29.22 7.70
CA LEU A 446 28.30 -27.99 7.24
C LEU A 446 28.79 -26.77 8.04
N GLU A 447 28.81 -26.88 9.35
CA GLU A 447 29.12 -25.80 10.30
C GLU A 447 30.09 -26.27 11.40
N PRO A 448 31.40 -26.30 11.14
CA PRO A 448 32.38 -26.65 12.18
C PRO A 448 32.34 -25.66 13.34
N SER A 449 31.97 -26.13 14.52
CA SER A 449 31.92 -25.32 15.74
C SER A 449 32.29 -26.13 16.99
N ALA A 450 32.81 -25.47 18.03
CA ALA A 450 33.11 -26.10 19.29
C ALA A 450 31.89 -26.82 19.90
N GLN A 451 30.69 -26.24 19.73
CA GLN A 451 29.45 -26.82 20.20
C GLN A 451 29.10 -28.13 19.45
N ASN A 452 29.27 -28.17 18.12
CA ASN A 452 28.98 -29.36 17.32
C ASN A 452 29.97 -30.48 17.65
N HIS A 453 31.28 -30.18 17.85
CA HIS A 453 32.27 -31.14 18.32
C HIS A 453 31.92 -31.70 19.72
N TYR A 454 31.50 -30.83 20.63
CA TYR A 454 31.02 -31.24 21.94
C TYR A 454 29.76 -32.14 21.88
N SER A 455 28.80 -31.82 21.03
CA SER A 455 27.58 -32.61 20.88
C SER A 455 27.88 -34.00 20.29
N LEU A 456 28.76 -34.09 19.28
CA LEU A 456 29.22 -35.35 18.75
C LEU A 456 29.96 -36.16 19.85
N ALA A 457 30.85 -35.54 20.59
CA ALA A 457 31.57 -36.22 21.68
C ALA A 457 30.63 -36.77 22.74
N ALA A 458 29.58 -36.01 23.12
CA ALA A 458 28.58 -36.48 24.07
C ALA A 458 27.80 -37.71 23.54
N CYS A 459 27.49 -37.71 22.24
CA CYS A 459 26.86 -38.85 21.57
C CYS A 459 27.79 -40.06 21.52
N LEU A 460 29.07 -39.87 21.18
CA LEU A 460 30.09 -40.94 21.13
C LEU A 460 30.34 -41.52 22.56
N MET A 461 30.30 -40.69 23.59
CA MET A 461 30.36 -41.20 24.99
C MET A 461 29.16 -42.11 25.30
N ALA A 462 27.97 -41.75 24.87
CA ALA A 462 26.76 -42.58 25.05
C ALA A 462 26.83 -43.90 24.24
N LEU A 463 27.60 -43.91 23.14
CA LEU A 463 27.90 -45.12 22.35
C LEU A 463 29.09 -45.91 22.91
N ASN A 464 29.74 -45.50 24.03
CA ASN A 464 30.96 -46.04 24.60
C ASN A 464 32.19 -45.95 23.69
N GLN A 465 32.17 -45.03 22.69
CA GLN A 465 33.31 -44.78 21.78
C GLN A 465 34.23 -43.70 22.38
N TYR A 466 34.86 -44.02 23.50
CA TYR A 466 35.54 -43.05 24.35
C TYR A 466 36.79 -42.41 23.71
N GLU A 467 37.58 -43.16 22.95
CA GLU A 467 38.76 -42.64 22.27
C GLU A 467 38.40 -41.57 21.23
N GLU A 468 37.36 -41.80 20.48
CA GLU A 468 36.88 -40.86 19.47
C GLU A 468 36.25 -39.61 20.14
N ALA A 469 35.44 -39.81 21.19
CA ALA A 469 34.88 -38.75 22.02
C ALA A 469 35.96 -37.82 22.60
N LEU A 470 37.11 -38.39 23.04
CA LEU A 470 38.23 -37.61 23.55
C LEU A 470 38.81 -36.69 22.46
N GLY A 471 39.00 -37.23 21.24
CA GLY A 471 39.46 -36.42 20.10
C GLY A 471 38.58 -35.26 19.77
N GLU A 472 37.25 -35.48 19.76
CA GLU A 472 36.28 -34.40 19.49
C GLU A 472 36.27 -33.34 20.60
N LEU A 473 36.38 -33.73 21.88
CA LEU A 473 36.49 -32.80 23.01
C LEU A 473 37.80 -32.00 22.97
N GLU A 474 38.90 -32.59 22.53
CA GLU A 474 40.16 -31.85 22.34
C GLU A 474 40.03 -30.77 21.29
N ILE A 475 39.30 -31.04 20.17
CA ILE A 475 39.04 -30.08 19.14
C ILE A 475 38.13 -28.96 19.70
N ALA A 476 37.02 -29.30 20.34
CA ALA A 476 36.12 -28.33 20.98
C ALA A 476 36.85 -27.41 21.96
N SER A 477 37.72 -27.98 22.81
CA SER A 477 38.52 -27.21 23.79
C SER A 477 39.56 -26.29 23.15
N ARG A 478 40.10 -26.66 21.98
CA ARG A 478 41.03 -25.79 21.22
C ARG A 478 40.26 -24.64 20.52
N MET A 479 39.05 -24.91 20.02
CA MET A 479 38.23 -23.90 19.37
C MET A 479 37.67 -22.87 20.35
N ASP A 480 37.28 -23.33 21.57
CA ASP A 480 36.85 -22.43 22.64
C ASP A 480 37.49 -22.82 23.98
N PRO A 481 38.68 -22.29 24.25
CA PRO A 481 39.44 -22.57 25.50
C PRO A 481 38.79 -22.01 26.77
N SER A 482 37.82 -21.10 26.63
CA SER A 482 37.14 -20.46 27.76
C SER A 482 36.13 -21.38 28.44
N GLN A 483 35.64 -22.41 27.73
CA GLN A 483 34.65 -23.36 28.23
C GLN A 483 35.25 -24.45 29.10
N ASN A 484 35.18 -24.27 30.40
CA ASN A 484 35.67 -25.27 31.36
C ASN A 484 34.94 -26.64 31.26
N LEU A 485 33.71 -26.64 30.70
CA LEU A 485 32.90 -27.84 30.49
C LEU A 485 33.63 -28.88 29.62
N TYR A 486 34.28 -28.42 28.53
CA TYR A 486 35.00 -29.34 27.63
C TYR A 486 36.15 -30.06 28.34
N ARG A 487 36.93 -29.33 29.14
CA ARG A 487 38.02 -29.92 29.95
C ARG A 487 37.52 -30.90 31.00
N ALA A 488 36.40 -30.57 31.66
CA ALA A 488 35.80 -31.47 32.66
C ALA A 488 35.33 -32.79 32.01
N ARG A 489 34.71 -32.70 30.82
CA ARG A 489 34.31 -33.89 30.09
C ARG A 489 35.47 -34.71 29.55
N MET A 490 36.56 -34.06 29.10
CA MET A 490 37.81 -34.76 28.73
C MET A 490 38.33 -35.59 29.90
N GLN A 491 38.42 -35.02 31.12
CA GLN A 491 38.86 -35.74 32.31
C GLN A 491 37.96 -36.94 32.66
N GLU A 492 36.65 -36.80 32.48
CA GLU A 492 35.68 -37.87 32.64
C GLU A 492 35.91 -39.01 31.63
N VAL A 493 36.10 -38.69 30.36
CA VAL A 493 36.35 -39.66 29.28
C VAL A 493 37.67 -40.40 29.55
N VAL A 494 38.75 -39.70 29.95
CA VAL A 494 40.03 -40.33 30.30
C VAL A 494 39.88 -41.36 31.43
N ARG A 495 39.06 -41.04 32.46
CA ARG A 495 38.75 -42.00 33.54
C ARG A 495 37.99 -43.23 33.00
N LEU A 496 37.04 -43.06 32.12
CA LEU A 496 36.27 -44.15 31.51
C LEU A 496 37.18 -45.06 30.66
N ILE A 497 38.08 -44.49 29.88
CA ILE A 497 39.06 -45.27 29.10
C ILE A 497 39.99 -46.08 30.03
N THR A 498 40.44 -45.49 31.14
CA THR A 498 41.35 -46.18 32.11
C THR A 498 40.65 -47.25 32.93
N SER A 499 39.35 -47.13 33.19
CA SER A 499 38.54 -48.09 33.94
C SER A 499 38.03 -49.26 33.08
N SER A 500 38.03 -49.11 31.75
CA SER A 500 37.60 -50.13 30.78
C SER A 500 38.75 -51.03 30.29
N LYS A 501 39.96 -50.70 30.65
CA LYS A 501 41.20 -51.53 30.48
C LYS A 501 41.48 -52.32 31.72
#